data_67737298ffef45b8a95f16c64b321ac8
#
_entry.id   67737298ffef45b8a95f16c64b321ac8
#
_cell.length_a   1.000
_cell.length_b   1.000
_cell.length_c   1.000
_cell.angle_alpha   90.00
_cell.angle_beta   90.00
_cell.angle_gamma   90.00
#
_symmetry.space_group_name_H-M   'P 1'
#
loop_
_entity.id
_entity.type
_entity.pdbx_description
1 polymer ?
#
loop_
_entity_poly.entity_id
_entity_poly.type
_entity_poly.pdbx_seq_one_letter_code
_entity_poly.pdbx_strand_id
1 'polypeptide(L)'
;MVAHELNNLLTVININVEFLLDSAGENPTSAEELREIQRAAHRASALARRLLASSRREPFDAGVAASSRKRTPPRGSGKGKAVPDRKERVTETVLLVEDEIGLRVLVKRVVTQRGYRVLEAADGAIALRLAAGHVGEIDLILTDVDMPNLGGRGMVEELKELSPDLNILYMSGFAKEEIFPDPARAKRTPFIQKPFTSDTLCNEVRAALGYAG
;
A
#
# COMPACT_ATOMS: atom_id res chain seq x y z
N MET A 1 18.12 -0.25 2.51
CA MET A 1 18.19 -0.75 1.13
C MET A 1 17.96 -2.26 1.06
N VAL A 2 18.87 -3.12 1.54
CA VAL A 2 18.76 -4.61 1.40
C VAL A 2 17.43 -5.20 1.91
N ALA A 3 16.91 -4.72 3.00
CA ALA A 3 15.69 -5.29 3.60
C ALA A 3 14.39 -4.89 2.88
N HIS A 4 14.34 -3.71 2.31
CA HIS A 4 13.25 -3.29 1.43
C HIS A 4 13.22 -4.17 0.17
N GLU A 5 14.35 -4.32 -0.48
CA GLU A 5 14.54 -5.17 -1.66
C GLU A 5 14.17 -6.64 -1.38
N LEU A 6 14.55 -7.17 -0.20
CA LEU A 6 14.17 -8.51 0.23
C LEU A 6 12.66 -8.65 0.43
N ASN A 7 11.99 -7.68 1.04
CA ASN A 7 10.54 -7.70 1.22
C ASN A 7 9.79 -7.62 -0.11
N ASN A 8 10.28 -6.84 -1.07
CA ASN A 8 9.72 -6.78 -2.42
C ASN A 8 9.86 -8.13 -3.13
N LEU A 9 11.05 -8.74 -3.11
CA LEU A 9 11.27 -10.07 -3.70
C LEU A 9 10.36 -11.14 -3.07
N LEU A 10 10.20 -11.13 -1.75
CA LEU A 10 9.33 -12.07 -1.06
C LEU A 10 7.85 -11.85 -1.39
N THR A 11 7.42 -10.61 -1.60
CA THR A 11 6.06 -10.29 -2.08
C THR A 11 5.85 -10.86 -3.49
N VAL A 12 6.82 -10.64 -4.38
CA VAL A 12 6.81 -11.18 -5.75
C VAL A 12 6.73 -12.72 -5.73
N ILE A 13 7.52 -13.39 -4.89
CA ILE A 13 7.50 -14.86 -4.77
C ILE A 13 6.13 -15.34 -4.26
N ASN A 14 5.60 -14.74 -3.20
CA ASN A 14 4.31 -15.13 -2.62
C ASN A 14 3.18 -15.05 -3.66
N ILE A 15 3.03 -13.90 -4.32
CA ILE A 15 1.95 -13.69 -5.30
C ILE A 15 2.10 -14.64 -6.50
N ASN A 16 3.33 -14.85 -7.01
CA ASN A 16 3.52 -15.78 -8.13
C ASN A 16 3.20 -17.22 -7.74
N VAL A 17 3.56 -17.66 -6.53
CA VAL A 17 3.22 -19.00 -6.03
C VAL A 17 1.71 -19.16 -5.89
N GLU A 18 0.97 -18.15 -5.44
CA GLU A 18 -0.49 -18.16 -5.41
C GLU A 18 -1.07 -18.36 -6.81
N PHE A 19 -0.60 -17.61 -7.82
CA PHE A 19 -1.04 -17.79 -9.21
C PHE A 19 -0.73 -19.18 -9.77
N LEU A 20 0.42 -19.76 -9.41
CA LEU A 20 0.77 -21.09 -9.85
C LEU A 20 -0.08 -22.15 -9.15
N LEU A 21 -0.39 -21.99 -7.87
CA LEU A 21 -1.30 -22.89 -7.13
C LEU A 21 -2.71 -22.87 -7.73
N ASP A 22 -3.24 -21.68 -8.06
CA ASP A 22 -4.53 -21.51 -8.71
C ASP A 22 -4.55 -22.16 -10.12
N SER A 23 -3.40 -22.17 -10.80
CA SER A 23 -3.25 -22.71 -12.16
C SER A 23 -2.85 -24.19 -12.20
N ALA A 24 -2.31 -24.75 -11.11
CA ALA A 24 -1.75 -26.10 -11.07
C ALA A 24 -2.80 -27.23 -11.22
N GLY A 25 -4.09 -26.89 -11.09
CA GLY A 25 -5.19 -27.85 -11.24
C GLY A 25 -5.06 -29.05 -10.30
N GLU A 26 -5.38 -30.26 -10.81
CA GLU A 26 -5.38 -31.53 -10.05
C GLU A 26 -4.00 -32.21 -9.96
N ASN A 27 -2.88 -31.56 -10.31
CA ASN A 27 -1.56 -32.21 -10.15
C ASN A 27 -1.06 -32.09 -8.71
N PRO A 28 -1.21 -33.12 -7.86
CA PRO A 28 -0.94 -33.02 -6.44
C PRO A 28 0.54 -32.78 -6.12
N THR A 29 1.45 -33.30 -6.97
CA THR A 29 2.89 -33.15 -6.76
C THR A 29 3.34 -31.71 -6.94
N SER A 30 2.94 -31.06 -8.03
CA SER A 30 3.29 -29.66 -8.29
C SER A 30 2.66 -28.72 -7.25
N ALA A 31 1.44 -29.01 -6.80
CA ALA A 31 0.79 -28.22 -5.76
C ALA A 31 1.51 -28.35 -4.40
N GLU A 32 2.05 -29.52 -4.05
CA GLU A 32 2.79 -29.69 -2.80
C GLU A 32 4.14 -28.97 -2.85
N GLU A 33 4.88 -29.06 -3.97
CA GLU A 33 6.14 -28.32 -4.18
C GLU A 33 5.91 -26.81 -4.08
N LEU A 34 4.85 -26.27 -4.68
CA LEU A 34 4.50 -24.86 -4.62
C LEU A 34 4.15 -24.41 -3.19
N ARG A 35 3.40 -25.22 -2.42
CA ARG A 35 3.13 -24.94 -1.00
C ARG A 35 4.40 -24.95 -0.16
N GLU A 36 5.39 -25.78 -0.50
CA GLU A 36 6.67 -25.80 0.19
C GLU A 36 7.47 -24.53 -0.09
N ILE A 37 7.49 -24.03 -1.33
CA ILE A 37 8.09 -22.74 -1.70
C ILE A 37 7.39 -21.60 -0.94
N GLN A 38 6.06 -21.61 -0.87
CA GLN A 38 5.29 -20.60 -0.13
C GLN A 38 5.65 -20.60 1.36
N ARG A 39 5.72 -21.78 1.99
CA ARG A 39 6.17 -21.91 3.39
C ARG A 39 7.59 -21.39 3.60
N ALA A 40 8.51 -21.62 2.65
CA ALA A 40 9.87 -21.11 2.72
C ALA A 40 9.90 -19.58 2.60
N ALA A 41 9.14 -19.00 1.68
CA ALA A 41 9.02 -17.55 1.52
C ALA A 41 8.45 -16.86 2.77
N HIS A 42 7.42 -17.45 3.40
CA HIS A 42 6.89 -16.95 4.67
C HIS A 42 7.91 -17.00 5.81
N ARG A 43 8.73 -18.07 5.91
CA ARG A 43 9.81 -18.14 6.91
C ARG A 43 10.89 -17.08 6.64
N ALA A 44 11.29 -16.88 5.38
CA ALA A 44 12.24 -15.84 5.00
C ALA A 44 11.72 -14.43 5.34
N SER A 45 10.44 -14.17 5.11
CA SER A 45 9.76 -12.92 5.49
C SER A 45 9.83 -12.64 6.99
N ALA A 46 9.60 -13.67 7.82
CA ALA A 46 9.69 -13.55 9.28
C ALA A 46 11.13 -13.27 9.74
N LEU A 47 12.13 -13.87 9.09
CA LEU A 47 13.55 -13.60 9.35
C LEU A 47 13.96 -12.19 8.94
N ALA A 48 13.54 -11.73 7.76
CA ALA A 48 13.79 -10.38 7.27
C ALA A 48 13.25 -9.32 8.25
N ARG A 49 12.02 -9.48 8.72
CA ARG A 49 11.44 -8.58 9.75
C ARG A 49 12.22 -8.57 11.05
N ARG A 50 12.70 -9.74 11.52
CA ARG A 50 13.53 -9.82 12.74
C ARG A 50 14.88 -9.13 12.55
N LEU A 51 15.53 -9.27 11.41
CA LEU A 51 16.80 -8.60 11.10
C LEU A 51 16.63 -7.08 11.05
N LEU A 52 15.55 -6.59 10.45
CA LEU A 52 15.21 -5.16 10.46
C LEU A 52 15.01 -4.61 11.87
N ALA A 53 14.26 -5.32 12.71
CA ALA A 53 14.02 -4.93 14.09
C ALA A 53 15.29 -4.97 14.96
N SER A 54 16.27 -5.84 14.66
CA SER A 54 17.52 -5.97 15.41
C SER A 54 18.61 -4.98 14.98
N SER A 55 18.64 -4.56 13.72
CA SER A 55 19.65 -3.64 13.21
C SER A 55 19.48 -2.19 13.69
N ARG A 56 18.36 -1.85 14.34
CA ARG A 56 18.03 -0.51 14.85
C ARG A 56 18.23 -0.32 16.35
N ARG A 57 18.98 -1.19 17.04
CA ARG A 57 19.31 -1.01 18.48
C ARG A 57 20.54 -0.14 18.72
N GLU A 58 20.75 0.91 17.94
CA GLU A 58 21.63 2.01 18.36
C GLU A 58 20.77 3.26 18.61
N PRO A 59 20.93 3.91 19.80
CA PRO A 59 20.08 5.07 20.13
C PRO A 59 20.54 6.27 19.31
N PHE A 60 19.69 6.72 18.40
CA PHE A 60 19.82 8.04 17.80
C PHE A 60 19.35 9.07 18.82
N ASP A 61 20.28 9.83 19.33
CA ASP A 61 20.11 10.88 20.32
C ASP A 61 19.12 11.95 19.80
N ALA A 62 17.96 12.05 20.44
CA ALA A 62 16.89 12.98 20.06
C ALA A 62 17.12 14.30 20.77
N GLY A 63 17.83 15.18 20.14
CA GLY A 63 17.91 16.58 20.53
C GLY A 63 17.25 17.47 19.50
N VAL A 64 15.95 17.78 19.64
CA VAL A 64 15.40 19.10 19.29
C VAL A 64 14.03 19.31 19.99
N ALA A 65 13.96 20.47 20.61
CA ALA A 65 12.97 20.95 21.56
C ALA A 65 11.54 21.09 21.03
N ALA A 66 10.60 20.83 21.94
CA ALA A 66 9.19 21.14 21.84
C ALA A 66 8.92 22.65 21.64
N SER A 67 8.10 22.97 20.67
CA SER A 67 7.36 24.25 20.64
C SER A 67 5.87 23.95 20.51
N SER A 68 5.19 24.01 21.64
CA SER A 68 3.74 23.87 21.75
C SER A 68 3.05 25.16 21.25
N ARG A 69 2.22 25.04 20.22
CA ARG A 69 1.14 26.00 19.99
C ARG A 69 -0.20 25.28 19.94
N LYS A 70 -0.96 25.44 21.03
CA LYS A 70 -2.39 25.11 21.10
C LYS A 70 -3.13 25.88 20.01
N ARG A 71 -3.83 25.20 19.15
CA ARG A 71 -4.92 25.75 18.34
C ARG A 71 -6.17 24.91 18.56
N THR A 72 -7.19 25.54 19.10
CA THR A 72 -8.56 25.06 19.26
C THR A 72 -9.21 24.85 17.90
N PRO A 73 -9.94 23.74 17.65
CA PRO A 73 -10.66 23.55 16.40
C PRO A 73 -11.99 24.33 16.41
N PRO A 74 -12.40 24.95 15.31
CA PRO A 74 -13.74 25.48 15.16
C PRO A 74 -14.75 24.33 14.94
N ARG A 75 -15.83 24.36 15.70
CA ARG A 75 -17.05 23.59 15.45
C ARG A 75 -17.67 24.07 14.13
N GLY A 76 -17.70 23.21 13.12
CA GLY A 76 -18.47 23.38 11.90
C GLY A 76 -19.43 22.22 11.74
N SER A 77 -20.73 22.51 11.95
CA SER A 77 -21.84 21.61 11.61
C SER A 77 -21.99 21.58 10.09
N GLY A 78 -21.40 20.59 9.45
CA GLY A 78 -21.59 20.31 8.02
C GLY A 78 -22.66 19.25 7.83
N LYS A 79 -23.81 19.65 7.31
CA LYS A 79 -24.88 18.78 6.82
C LYS A 79 -24.30 17.73 5.90
N GLY A 80 -24.59 16.45 6.19
CA GLY A 80 -24.24 15.33 5.33
C GLY A 80 -24.77 15.56 3.92
N LYS A 81 -23.88 15.76 2.95
CA LYS A 81 -24.20 15.57 1.55
C LYS A 81 -24.41 14.07 1.38
N ALA A 82 -25.61 13.71 0.91
CA ALA A 82 -25.92 12.36 0.48
C ALA A 82 -24.84 11.89 -0.48
N VAL A 83 -24.15 10.80 -0.10
CA VAL A 83 -23.23 10.08 -0.99
C VAL A 83 -24.11 9.59 -2.15
N PRO A 84 -23.81 9.93 -3.42
CA PRO A 84 -24.60 9.42 -4.54
C PRO A 84 -24.54 7.89 -4.53
N ASP A 85 -25.69 7.28 -4.77
CA ASP A 85 -25.87 5.83 -4.79
C ASP A 85 -24.83 5.21 -5.75
N ARG A 86 -23.85 4.47 -5.18
CA ARG A 86 -22.68 3.93 -5.87
C ARG A 86 -22.98 2.80 -6.86
N LYS A 87 -24.26 2.59 -7.18
CA LYS A 87 -24.73 1.50 -8.05
C LYS A 87 -24.48 1.69 -9.56
N GLU A 88 -23.94 2.84 -10.00
CA GLU A 88 -23.73 3.11 -11.44
C GLU A 88 -22.27 3.24 -11.88
N ARG A 89 -21.29 3.15 -10.99
CA ARG A 89 -19.87 3.07 -11.40
C ARG A 89 -19.47 1.64 -11.70
N VAL A 90 -19.21 1.39 -12.96
CA VAL A 90 -18.86 0.05 -13.48
C VAL A 90 -17.48 -0.40 -13.00
N THR A 91 -16.59 0.52 -12.54
CA THR A 91 -15.23 0.15 -12.08
C THR A 91 -14.55 1.33 -11.37
N GLU A 92 -14.10 1.14 -10.13
CA GLU A 92 -13.25 2.12 -9.44
C GLU A 92 -11.84 2.14 -10.05
N THR A 93 -11.23 3.32 -10.04
CA THR A 93 -9.88 3.54 -10.57
C THR A 93 -8.87 3.64 -9.45
N VAL A 94 -7.85 2.80 -9.50
CA VAL A 94 -6.71 2.76 -8.58
C VAL A 94 -5.48 3.34 -9.28
N LEU A 95 -4.88 4.39 -8.73
CA LEU A 95 -3.54 4.85 -9.13
C LEU A 95 -2.49 4.08 -8.33
N LEU A 96 -1.82 3.14 -8.99
CA LEU A 96 -0.74 2.35 -8.41
C LEU A 96 0.60 3.06 -8.63
N VAL A 97 1.32 3.32 -7.53
CA VAL A 97 2.62 3.98 -7.54
C VAL A 97 3.66 3.07 -6.88
N GLU A 98 4.57 2.53 -7.66
CA GLU A 98 5.57 1.55 -7.24
C GLU A 98 6.76 1.65 -8.19
N ASP A 99 7.99 1.84 -7.70
CA ASP A 99 9.18 1.99 -8.53
C ASP A 99 9.71 0.64 -9.04
N GLU A 100 9.53 -0.44 -8.28
CA GLU A 100 9.96 -1.77 -8.71
C GLU A 100 9.01 -2.37 -9.74
N ILE A 101 9.50 -2.54 -10.97
CA ILE A 101 8.70 -2.99 -12.12
C ILE A 101 8.06 -4.37 -11.90
N GLY A 102 8.79 -5.30 -11.26
CA GLY A 102 8.30 -6.66 -11.01
C GLY A 102 7.10 -6.66 -10.07
N LEU A 103 7.19 -5.91 -8.98
CA LEU A 103 6.11 -5.78 -7.99
C LEU A 103 4.93 -4.98 -8.57
N ARG A 104 5.19 -3.88 -9.30
CA ARG A 104 4.16 -3.08 -9.94
C ARG A 104 3.30 -3.90 -10.90
N VAL A 105 3.93 -4.70 -11.77
CA VAL A 105 3.22 -5.59 -12.71
C VAL A 105 2.33 -6.60 -11.97
N LEU A 106 2.81 -7.21 -10.89
CA LEU A 106 2.06 -8.18 -10.11
C LEU A 106 0.90 -7.54 -9.35
N VAL A 107 1.13 -6.45 -8.65
CA VAL A 107 0.09 -5.72 -7.92
C VAL A 107 -1.00 -5.26 -8.90
N LYS A 108 -0.62 -4.69 -10.06
CA LYS A 108 -1.56 -4.36 -11.13
C LYS A 108 -2.41 -5.55 -11.54
N ARG A 109 -1.77 -6.70 -11.80
CA ARG A 109 -2.47 -7.93 -12.20
C ARG A 109 -3.51 -8.34 -11.16
N VAL A 110 -3.13 -8.39 -9.87
CA VAL A 110 -4.04 -8.75 -8.76
C VAL A 110 -5.24 -7.80 -8.69
N VAL A 111 -4.98 -6.49 -8.71
CA VAL A 111 -6.02 -5.46 -8.58
C VAL A 111 -6.95 -5.45 -9.81
N THR A 112 -6.39 -5.61 -11.03
CA THR A 112 -7.20 -5.69 -12.26
C THR A 112 -8.08 -6.94 -12.30
N GLN A 113 -7.59 -8.10 -11.82
CA GLN A 113 -8.39 -9.34 -11.74
C GLN A 113 -9.60 -9.21 -10.81
N ARG A 114 -9.59 -8.28 -9.87
CA ARG A 114 -10.73 -7.97 -8.99
C ARG A 114 -11.69 -6.93 -9.59
N GLY A 115 -11.45 -6.52 -10.84
CA GLY A 115 -12.35 -5.63 -11.60
C GLY A 115 -12.01 -4.15 -11.48
N TYR A 116 -10.92 -3.74 -10.84
CA TYR A 116 -10.52 -2.34 -10.76
C TYR A 116 -9.77 -1.88 -12.02
N ARG A 117 -10.01 -0.63 -12.43
CA ARG A 117 -9.17 0.04 -13.44
C ARG A 117 -7.88 0.49 -12.76
N VAL A 118 -6.72 0.22 -13.36
CA VAL A 118 -5.42 0.59 -12.78
C VAL A 118 -4.67 1.56 -13.68
N LEU A 119 -4.31 2.72 -13.14
CA LEU A 119 -3.33 3.64 -13.69
C LEU A 119 -1.98 3.37 -13.00
N GLU A 120 -0.88 3.34 -13.75
CA GLU A 120 0.44 2.99 -13.22
C GLU A 120 1.38 4.18 -13.24
N ALA A 121 2.10 4.38 -12.14
CA ALA A 121 3.20 5.32 -12.04
C ALA A 121 4.43 4.63 -11.47
N ALA A 122 5.60 4.88 -12.05
CA ALA A 122 6.88 4.35 -11.59
C ALA A 122 7.54 5.25 -10.52
N ASP A 123 7.02 6.46 -10.32
CA ASP A 123 7.51 7.42 -9.33
C ASP A 123 6.42 8.45 -8.98
N GLY A 124 6.67 9.24 -7.93
CA GLY A 124 5.74 10.27 -7.48
C GLY A 124 5.49 11.38 -8.50
N ALA A 125 6.47 11.73 -9.33
CA ALA A 125 6.30 12.79 -10.34
C ALA A 125 5.38 12.32 -11.49
N ILE A 126 5.48 11.06 -11.89
CA ILE A 126 4.54 10.45 -12.85
C ILE A 126 3.14 10.40 -12.24
N ALA A 127 3.05 9.99 -10.96
CA ALA A 127 1.77 9.90 -10.25
C ALA A 127 1.05 11.26 -10.18
N LEU A 128 1.75 12.34 -9.84
CA LEU A 128 1.19 13.69 -9.82
C LEU A 128 0.65 14.13 -11.19
N ARG A 129 1.40 13.85 -12.27
CA ARG A 129 0.95 14.18 -13.64
C ARG A 129 -0.30 13.38 -14.03
N LEU A 130 -0.34 12.09 -13.69
CA LEU A 130 -1.51 11.25 -13.95
C LEU A 130 -2.72 11.73 -13.16
N ALA A 131 -2.54 12.06 -11.88
CA ALA A 131 -3.62 12.56 -11.04
C ALA A 131 -4.18 13.89 -11.55
N ALA A 132 -3.32 14.80 -12.01
CA ALA A 132 -3.75 16.06 -12.60
C ALA A 132 -4.55 15.87 -13.92
N GLY A 133 -4.22 14.82 -14.69
CA GLY A 133 -4.95 14.47 -15.93
C GLY A 133 -6.25 13.70 -15.69
N HIS A 134 -6.49 13.17 -14.48
CA HIS A 134 -7.63 12.31 -14.13
C HIS A 134 -8.35 12.80 -12.87
N VAL A 135 -8.48 14.12 -12.70
CA VAL A 135 -9.13 14.72 -11.53
C VAL A 135 -10.56 14.21 -11.39
N GLY A 136 -10.89 13.63 -10.23
CA GLY A 136 -12.22 13.07 -9.94
C GLY A 136 -12.49 11.69 -10.53
N GLU A 137 -11.52 11.10 -11.29
CA GLU A 137 -11.62 9.72 -11.80
C GLU A 137 -10.92 8.71 -10.89
N ILE A 138 -9.91 9.13 -10.11
CA ILE A 138 -9.14 8.27 -9.22
C ILE A 138 -9.89 8.13 -7.90
N ASP A 139 -10.20 6.89 -7.51
CA ASP A 139 -10.91 6.56 -6.28
C ASP A 139 -9.95 6.17 -5.15
N LEU A 140 -8.77 5.61 -5.48
CA LEU A 140 -7.75 5.18 -4.52
C LEU A 140 -6.35 5.40 -5.07
N ILE A 141 -5.44 5.87 -4.22
CA ILE A 141 -3.99 5.78 -4.44
C ILE A 141 -3.44 4.59 -3.65
N LEU A 142 -2.81 3.67 -4.34
CA LEU A 142 -2.05 2.56 -3.77
C LEU A 142 -0.56 2.84 -3.99
N THR A 143 0.18 3.22 -2.95
CA THR A 143 1.55 3.72 -3.10
C THR A 143 2.55 3.03 -2.20
N ASP A 144 3.73 2.71 -2.73
CA ASP A 144 4.89 2.46 -1.90
C ASP A 144 5.30 3.74 -1.15
N VAL A 145 5.76 3.58 0.09
CA VAL A 145 6.30 4.66 0.91
C VAL A 145 7.77 4.92 0.57
N ASP A 146 8.53 3.87 0.27
CA ASP A 146 9.98 3.84 0.23
C ASP A 146 10.53 3.98 -1.20
N MET A 147 10.01 4.92 -1.97
CA MET A 147 10.47 5.21 -3.34
C MET A 147 11.55 6.28 -3.36
N PRO A 148 12.51 6.24 -4.32
CA PRO A 148 13.51 7.29 -4.51
C PRO A 148 12.86 8.62 -4.97
N ASN A 149 13.57 9.73 -4.76
CA ASN A 149 13.17 11.09 -5.12
C ASN A 149 11.93 11.57 -4.34
N LEU A 150 10.79 11.75 -5.01
CA LEU A 150 9.54 12.09 -4.35
C LEU A 150 8.91 10.81 -3.81
N GLY A 151 9.19 10.48 -2.54
CA GLY A 151 8.62 9.31 -1.86
C GLY A 151 7.09 9.38 -1.76
N GLY A 152 6.45 8.23 -1.56
CA GLY A 152 4.98 8.12 -1.52
C GLY A 152 4.31 9.08 -0.56
N ARG A 153 4.94 9.42 0.57
CA ARG A 153 4.37 10.38 1.55
C ARG A 153 4.36 11.82 1.04
N GLY A 154 5.47 12.29 0.45
CA GLY A 154 5.55 13.66 -0.09
C GLY A 154 4.58 13.86 -1.26
N MET A 155 4.53 12.90 -2.17
CA MET A 155 3.56 12.88 -3.27
C MET A 155 2.12 12.95 -2.75
N VAL A 156 1.77 12.16 -1.73
CA VAL A 156 0.41 12.14 -1.16
C VAL A 156 0.06 13.48 -0.50
N GLU A 157 1.00 14.15 0.14
CA GLU A 157 0.76 15.48 0.71
C GLU A 157 0.38 16.50 -0.39
N GLU A 158 1.10 16.50 -1.53
CA GLU A 158 0.74 17.32 -2.69
C GLU A 158 -0.61 16.92 -3.32
N LEU A 159 -0.90 15.63 -3.45
CA LEU A 159 -2.17 15.16 -3.99
C LEU A 159 -3.37 15.50 -3.11
N LYS A 160 -3.20 15.52 -1.79
CA LYS A 160 -4.25 15.93 -0.85
C LYS A 160 -4.56 17.42 -0.89
N GLU A 161 -3.63 18.25 -1.31
CA GLU A 161 -3.92 19.67 -1.58
C GLU A 161 -4.85 19.82 -2.79
N LEU A 162 -4.71 18.94 -3.80
CA LEU A 162 -5.55 18.94 -5.00
C LEU A 162 -6.89 18.22 -4.78
N SER A 163 -6.91 17.16 -3.98
CA SER A 163 -8.07 16.30 -3.74
C SER A 163 -8.09 15.79 -2.30
N PRO A 164 -8.63 16.55 -1.33
CA PRO A 164 -8.60 16.23 0.10
C PRO A 164 -9.29 14.90 0.47
N ASP A 165 -10.31 14.52 -0.27
CA ASP A 165 -11.15 13.33 -0.01
C ASP A 165 -10.60 12.04 -0.66
N LEU A 166 -9.40 12.10 -1.26
CA LEU A 166 -8.79 10.98 -1.96
C LEU A 166 -8.40 9.87 -0.98
N ASN A 167 -8.87 8.65 -1.22
CA ASN A 167 -8.47 7.49 -0.43
C ASN A 167 -7.02 7.10 -0.73
N ILE A 168 -6.30 6.70 0.32
CA ILE A 168 -4.88 6.33 0.19
C ILE A 168 -4.63 5.06 0.96
N LEU A 169 -3.97 4.09 0.31
CA LEU A 169 -3.44 2.88 0.91
C LEU A 169 -1.92 2.86 0.71
N TYR A 170 -1.18 2.90 1.81
CA TYR A 170 0.27 2.82 1.78
C TYR A 170 0.77 1.38 1.82
N MET A 171 1.82 1.09 1.05
CA MET A 171 2.58 -0.15 1.11
C MET A 171 3.98 0.14 1.63
N SER A 172 4.54 -0.71 2.51
CA SER A 172 5.94 -0.62 2.92
C SER A 172 6.46 -1.92 3.50
N GLY A 173 7.77 -2.14 3.41
CA GLY A 173 8.46 -3.23 4.10
C GLY A 173 8.67 -2.98 5.61
N PHE A 174 8.52 -1.75 6.05
CA PHE A 174 8.65 -1.35 7.46
C PHE A 174 7.31 -1.50 8.21
N ALA A 175 7.38 -1.54 9.54
CA ALA A 175 6.16 -1.55 10.35
C ALA A 175 5.45 -0.19 10.26
N LYS A 176 4.12 -0.23 10.38
CA LYS A 176 3.27 0.96 10.28
C LYS A 176 3.67 2.07 11.27
N GLU A 177 4.02 1.68 12.49
CA GLU A 177 4.43 2.57 13.56
C GLU A 177 5.78 3.25 13.28
N GLU A 178 6.63 2.63 12.47
CA GLU A 178 7.90 3.21 12.02
C GLU A 178 7.67 4.29 10.97
N ILE A 179 6.68 4.08 10.09
CA ILE A 179 6.30 5.03 9.03
C ILE A 179 5.47 6.19 9.60
N PHE A 180 4.59 5.89 10.56
CA PHE A 180 3.70 6.85 11.21
C PHE A 180 3.90 6.82 12.74
N PRO A 181 4.89 7.56 13.27
CA PRO A 181 5.21 7.55 14.70
C PRO A 181 4.09 8.08 15.62
N ASP A 182 3.18 8.91 15.09
CA ASP A 182 1.98 9.34 15.82
C ASP A 182 0.96 8.19 15.86
N PRO A 183 0.65 7.61 17.04
CA PRO A 183 -0.29 6.49 17.16
C PRO A 183 -1.70 6.80 16.65
N ALA A 184 -2.16 8.05 16.80
CA ALA A 184 -3.48 8.47 16.32
C ALA A 184 -3.52 8.51 14.78
N ARG A 185 -2.45 8.97 14.14
CA ARG A 185 -2.27 8.95 12.68
C ARG A 185 -2.13 7.52 12.18
N ALA A 186 -1.27 6.71 12.80
CA ALA A 186 -1.07 5.31 12.44
C ALA A 186 -2.41 4.55 12.40
N LYS A 187 -3.22 4.67 13.46
CA LYS A 187 -4.52 3.97 13.56
C LYS A 187 -5.48 4.31 12.41
N ARG A 188 -5.46 5.54 11.91
CA ARG A 188 -6.39 6.04 10.87
C ARG A 188 -5.88 5.88 9.44
N THR A 189 -4.59 5.62 9.26
CA THR A 189 -3.97 5.53 7.93
C THR A 189 -4.12 4.10 7.40
N PRO A 190 -4.78 3.88 6.24
CA PRO A 190 -4.78 2.58 5.58
C PRO A 190 -3.35 2.17 5.19
N PHE A 191 -2.98 0.93 5.49
CA PHE A 191 -1.60 0.49 5.34
C PHE A 191 -1.52 -1.03 5.18
N ILE A 192 -0.68 -1.48 4.26
CA ILE A 192 -0.34 -2.88 4.07
C ILE A 192 1.17 -3.09 4.19
N GLN A 193 1.57 -4.02 5.04
CA GLN A 193 2.99 -4.33 5.24
C GLN A 193 3.46 -5.41 4.25
N LYS A 194 4.52 -5.12 3.52
CA LYS A 194 5.25 -6.09 2.70
C LYS A 194 6.05 -7.06 3.59
N PRO A 195 6.13 -8.37 3.25
CA PRO A 195 5.47 -9.02 2.14
C PRO A 195 4.01 -9.36 2.46
N PHE A 196 3.16 -9.29 1.44
CA PHE A 196 1.73 -9.59 1.52
C PHE A 196 1.29 -10.64 0.47
N THR A 197 0.07 -11.14 0.62
CA THR A 197 -0.61 -12.06 -0.30
C THR A 197 -1.59 -11.29 -1.18
N SER A 198 -2.06 -11.93 -2.27
CA SER A 198 -3.09 -11.35 -3.14
C SER A 198 -4.38 -11.06 -2.37
N ASP A 199 -4.80 -11.98 -1.48
CA ASP A 199 -6.01 -11.78 -0.68
C ASP A 199 -5.87 -10.64 0.32
N THR A 200 -4.71 -10.53 0.98
CA THR A 200 -4.44 -9.39 1.89
C THR A 200 -4.51 -8.07 1.14
N LEU A 201 -3.87 -7.97 -0.03
CA LEU A 201 -3.92 -6.78 -0.87
C LEU A 201 -5.36 -6.41 -1.26
N CYS A 202 -6.14 -7.38 -1.72
CA CYS A 202 -7.51 -7.16 -2.15
C CYS A 202 -8.41 -6.69 -1.00
N ASN A 203 -8.26 -7.28 0.19
CA ASN A 203 -9.02 -6.89 1.37
C ASN A 203 -8.70 -5.45 1.81
N GLU A 204 -7.41 -5.07 1.83
CA GLU A 204 -6.99 -3.72 2.19
C GLU A 204 -7.44 -2.68 1.15
N VAL A 205 -7.39 -3.00 -0.16
CA VAL A 205 -7.91 -2.13 -1.22
C VAL A 205 -9.42 -1.91 -1.03
N ARG A 206 -10.21 -2.97 -0.77
CA ARG A 206 -11.64 -2.85 -0.51
C ARG A 206 -11.93 -2.01 0.72
N ALA A 207 -11.21 -2.26 1.82
CA ALA A 207 -11.35 -1.50 3.05
C ALA A 207 -11.01 -0.01 2.85
N ALA A 208 -9.95 0.31 2.12
CA ALA A 208 -9.54 1.67 1.81
C ALA A 208 -10.56 2.41 0.93
N LEU A 209 -11.27 1.69 0.06
CA LEU A 209 -12.38 2.22 -0.75
C LEU A 209 -13.70 2.36 0.04
N GLY A 210 -13.73 1.93 1.32
CA GLY A 210 -14.89 2.03 2.20
C GLY A 210 -15.92 0.90 2.04
N TYR A 211 -15.54 -0.22 1.41
CA TYR A 211 -16.37 -1.42 1.40
C TYR A 211 -16.15 -2.18 2.72
N ALA A 212 -17.21 -2.29 3.54
CA ALA A 212 -17.19 -3.15 4.72
C ALA A 212 -16.98 -4.60 4.27
N GLY A 213 -16.06 -5.30 4.96
CA GLY A 213 -15.80 -6.73 4.76
C GLY A 213 -16.95 -7.59 5.32
#